data_5f68e105bd0f47b6a69ccf4822978c9d
#
_entry.id   5f68e105bd0f47b6a69ccf4822978c9d
#
_cell.length_a   1.000
_cell.length_b   1.000
_cell.length_c   1.000
_cell.angle_alpha   90.00
_cell.angle_beta   90.00
_cell.angle_gamma   90.00
#
_symmetry.space_group_name_H-M   'P 1'
#
loop_
_entity.id
_entity.type
_entity.pdbx_description
1 polymer ?
#
loop_
_entity_poly.entity_id
_entity_poly.type
_entity_poly.pdbx_seq_one_letter_code
_entity_poly.pdbx_strand_id
1 'polypeptide(L)'
;MDALVNKRIKQVLKGDQNAFSDIVSLYQHKLYQICYRMLGNKQEAEDISQEAFVRAYINLHSFDQKRKFSTWLYRIATNLCIDRIRKKKPDYYLDAEIAGTEGLDMYSQLSSNDQLPDDVVEQMELQDRIQYEISRLPDKYRSVIVLKYIEELSLQEISEILDMPLGTVKTRIHRGREALRKQLNNL
;
A
#
# COMPACT_ATOMS: atom_id res chain seq x y z
N MET A 1 -16.37 12.74 6.41
CA MET A 1 -15.97 12.10 5.15
C MET A 1 -16.89 10.93 4.80
N ASP A 2 -17.13 9.99 5.70
CA ASP A 2 -17.93 8.77 5.43
C ASP A 2 -19.39 9.05 4.99
N ALA A 3 -20.05 10.06 5.57
CA ALA A 3 -21.42 10.43 5.18
C ALA A 3 -21.52 10.90 3.71
N LEU A 4 -20.53 11.66 3.23
CA LEU A 4 -20.44 12.11 1.85
C LEU A 4 -20.22 10.91 0.90
N VAL A 5 -19.28 10.06 1.24
CA VAL A 5 -18.97 8.85 0.46
C VAL A 5 -20.18 7.93 0.37
N ASN A 6 -20.87 7.68 1.48
CA ASN A 6 -22.09 6.86 1.50
C ASN A 6 -23.22 7.48 0.66
N LYS A 7 -23.32 8.81 0.63
CA LYS A 7 -24.27 9.51 -0.27
C LYS A 7 -23.92 9.26 -1.74
N ARG A 8 -22.62 9.39 -2.11
CA ARG A 8 -22.16 9.13 -3.48
C ARG A 8 -22.36 7.68 -3.90
N ILE A 9 -22.05 6.73 -3.00
CA ILE A 9 -22.31 5.30 -3.25
C ILE A 9 -23.78 5.05 -3.58
N LYS A 10 -24.71 5.64 -2.80
CA LYS A 10 -26.14 5.52 -3.07
C LYS A 10 -26.55 6.10 -4.43
N GLN A 11 -25.91 7.17 -4.87
CA GLN A 11 -26.16 7.78 -6.19
C GLN A 11 -25.67 6.84 -7.32
N VAL A 12 -24.45 6.28 -7.18
CA VAL A 12 -23.90 5.31 -8.13
C VAL A 12 -24.82 4.08 -8.25
N LEU A 13 -25.27 3.54 -7.13
CA LEU A 13 -26.17 2.36 -7.10
C LEU A 13 -27.56 2.66 -7.71
N LYS A 14 -27.95 3.93 -7.81
CA LYS A 14 -29.17 4.38 -8.50
C LYS A 14 -28.95 4.69 -9.98
N GLY A 15 -27.74 4.48 -10.52
CA GLY A 15 -27.42 4.68 -11.93
C GLY A 15 -26.64 5.96 -12.25
N ASP A 16 -26.36 6.84 -11.29
CA ASP A 16 -25.50 8.02 -11.49
C ASP A 16 -24.01 7.60 -11.46
N GLN A 17 -23.51 7.20 -12.62
CA GLN A 17 -22.11 6.78 -12.77
C GLN A 17 -21.11 7.90 -12.44
N ASN A 18 -21.48 9.17 -12.70
CA ASN A 18 -20.61 10.31 -12.46
C ASN A 18 -20.31 10.52 -10.96
N ALA A 19 -21.22 10.08 -10.07
CA ALA A 19 -20.98 10.16 -8.63
C ALA A 19 -19.77 9.29 -8.16
N PHE A 20 -19.34 8.31 -8.96
CA PHE A 20 -18.14 7.52 -8.64
C PHE A 20 -16.86 8.31 -8.84
N SER A 21 -16.80 9.26 -9.78
CA SER A 21 -15.64 10.11 -10.00
C SER A 21 -15.27 10.94 -8.76
N ASP A 22 -16.27 11.37 -8.00
CA ASP A 22 -16.04 12.08 -6.73
C ASP A 22 -15.38 11.17 -5.69
N ILE A 23 -15.76 9.88 -5.66
CA ILE A 23 -15.12 8.88 -4.78
C ILE A 23 -13.67 8.66 -5.21
N VAL A 24 -13.42 8.53 -6.52
CA VAL A 24 -12.06 8.40 -7.06
C VAL A 24 -11.22 9.60 -6.65
N SER A 25 -11.70 10.82 -6.85
CA SER A 25 -11.00 12.06 -6.50
C SER A 25 -10.64 12.15 -5.01
N LEU A 26 -11.48 11.61 -4.12
CA LEU A 26 -11.23 11.60 -2.68
C LEU A 26 -10.14 10.60 -2.26
N TYR A 27 -10.02 9.49 -2.96
CA TYR A 27 -9.15 8.38 -2.51
C TYR A 27 -7.94 8.13 -3.41
N GLN A 28 -7.87 8.68 -4.64
CA GLN A 28 -6.84 8.36 -5.62
C GLN A 28 -5.42 8.55 -5.08
N HIS A 29 -5.15 9.67 -4.41
CA HIS A 29 -3.82 9.97 -3.89
C HIS A 29 -3.39 8.97 -2.81
N LYS A 30 -4.26 8.70 -1.82
CA LYS A 30 -3.98 7.74 -0.76
C LYS A 30 -3.84 6.31 -1.29
N LEU A 31 -4.72 5.91 -2.20
CA LEU A 31 -4.67 4.58 -2.77
C LEU A 31 -3.39 4.35 -3.57
N TYR A 32 -3.00 5.34 -4.38
CA TYR A 32 -1.72 5.33 -5.08
C TYR A 32 -0.54 5.22 -4.10
N GLN A 33 -0.53 6.00 -3.01
CA GLN A 33 0.54 5.94 -2.02
C GLN A 33 0.66 4.55 -1.38
N ILE A 34 -0.46 3.93 -0.98
CA ILE A 34 -0.46 2.55 -0.47
C ILE A 34 0.20 1.60 -1.48
N CYS A 35 -0.25 1.66 -2.74
CA CYS A 35 0.29 0.82 -3.81
C CYS A 35 1.78 1.09 -4.04
N TYR A 36 2.20 2.35 -4.10
CA TYR A 36 3.59 2.71 -4.30
C TYR A 36 4.50 2.23 -3.16
N ARG A 37 4.07 2.43 -1.91
CA ARG A 37 4.84 1.95 -0.74
C ARG A 37 4.94 0.43 -0.71
N MET A 38 3.93 -0.28 -1.19
CA MET A 38 3.96 -1.75 -1.27
C MET A 38 4.79 -2.29 -2.43
N LEU A 39 4.72 -1.66 -3.61
CA LEU A 39 5.30 -2.19 -4.85
C LEU A 39 6.70 -1.62 -5.15
N GLY A 40 7.01 -0.39 -4.71
CA GLY A 40 8.27 0.30 -4.98
C GLY A 40 8.42 0.78 -6.43
N ASN A 41 7.41 0.64 -7.27
CA ASN A 41 7.42 1.02 -8.68
C ASN A 41 6.22 1.94 -8.98
N LYS A 42 6.49 3.12 -9.54
CA LYS A 42 5.48 4.16 -9.80
C LYS A 42 4.40 3.68 -10.78
N GLN A 43 4.82 3.08 -11.90
CA GLN A 43 3.91 2.63 -12.95
C GLN A 43 3.01 1.50 -12.46
N GLU A 44 3.58 0.50 -11.77
CA GLU A 44 2.77 -0.59 -11.18
C GLU A 44 1.81 -0.09 -10.10
N ALA A 45 2.22 0.92 -9.32
CA ALA A 45 1.36 1.52 -8.32
C ALA A 45 0.17 2.24 -8.96
N GLU A 46 0.39 2.92 -10.08
CA GLU A 46 -0.66 3.56 -10.87
C GLU A 46 -1.62 2.53 -11.44
N ASP A 47 -1.11 1.50 -12.12
CA ASP A 47 -1.91 0.42 -12.70
C ASP A 47 -2.77 -0.29 -11.63
N ILE A 48 -2.16 -0.66 -10.50
CA ILE A 48 -2.88 -1.36 -9.42
C ILE A 48 -3.91 -0.45 -8.74
N SER A 49 -3.60 0.83 -8.55
CA SER A 49 -4.55 1.75 -7.96
C SER A 49 -5.77 1.98 -8.86
N GLN A 50 -5.57 2.09 -10.17
CA GLN A 50 -6.66 2.17 -11.16
C GLN A 50 -7.48 0.87 -11.20
N GLU A 51 -6.82 -0.29 -11.23
CA GLU A 51 -7.48 -1.59 -11.18
C GLU A 51 -8.32 -1.76 -9.91
N ALA A 52 -7.84 -1.27 -8.77
CA ALA A 52 -8.58 -1.31 -7.52
C ALA A 52 -9.88 -0.48 -7.58
N PHE A 53 -9.87 0.69 -8.20
CA PHE A 53 -11.08 1.48 -8.42
C PHE A 53 -12.05 0.79 -9.37
N VAL A 54 -11.57 0.20 -10.46
CA VAL A 54 -12.41 -0.57 -11.38
C VAL A 54 -13.08 -1.74 -10.66
N ARG A 55 -12.32 -2.50 -9.86
CA ARG A 55 -12.89 -3.60 -9.06
C ARG A 55 -13.87 -3.10 -8.00
N ALA A 56 -13.57 -1.98 -7.37
CA ALA A 56 -14.49 -1.35 -6.41
C ALA A 56 -15.80 -0.92 -7.09
N TYR A 57 -15.73 -0.33 -8.28
CA TYR A 57 -16.93 0.07 -9.03
C TYR A 57 -17.79 -1.15 -9.40
N ILE A 58 -17.18 -2.18 -10.00
CA ILE A 58 -17.89 -3.39 -10.42
C ILE A 58 -18.56 -4.09 -9.24
N ASN A 59 -17.88 -4.13 -8.08
CA ASN A 59 -18.36 -4.83 -6.89
C ASN A 59 -19.06 -3.92 -5.88
N LEU A 60 -19.40 -2.68 -6.24
CA LEU A 60 -19.95 -1.69 -5.32
C LEU A 60 -21.29 -2.14 -4.70
N HIS A 61 -22.07 -2.95 -5.42
CA HIS A 61 -23.32 -3.54 -4.93
C HIS A 61 -23.14 -4.50 -3.75
N SER A 62 -21.94 -5.09 -3.60
CA SER A 62 -21.61 -6.00 -2.50
C SER A 62 -21.03 -5.29 -1.27
N PHE A 63 -20.78 -3.97 -1.37
CA PHE A 63 -20.23 -3.22 -0.26
C PHE A 63 -21.26 -3.02 0.86
N ASP A 64 -20.91 -3.46 2.07
CA ASP A 64 -21.72 -3.22 3.26
C ASP A 64 -21.53 -1.77 3.75
N GLN A 65 -22.55 -0.93 3.55
CA GLN A 65 -22.54 0.49 3.94
C GLN A 65 -22.45 0.73 5.46
N LYS A 66 -22.52 -0.32 6.30
CA LYS A 66 -22.26 -0.23 7.75
C LYS A 66 -20.76 -0.17 8.05
N ARG A 67 -19.91 -0.52 7.08
CA ARG A 67 -18.45 -0.47 7.20
C ARG A 67 -17.88 0.79 6.55
N LYS A 68 -16.63 1.12 6.88
CA LYS A 68 -15.92 2.22 6.22
C LYS A 68 -15.56 1.82 4.78
N PHE A 69 -15.92 2.67 3.82
CA PHE A 69 -15.56 2.43 2.42
C PHE A 69 -14.06 2.41 2.19
N SER A 70 -13.28 3.26 2.89
CA SER A 70 -11.83 3.26 2.82
C SER A 70 -11.23 1.90 3.17
N THR A 71 -11.68 1.25 4.24
CA THR A 71 -11.20 -0.07 4.65
C THR A 71 -11.46 -1.12 3.58
N TRP A 72 -12.65 -1.10 2.98
CA TRP A 72 -13.01 -2.01 1.89
C TRP A 72 -12.20 -1.76 0.62
N LEU A 73 -12.01 -0.49 0.22
CA LEU A 73 -11.20 -0.11 -0.94
C LEU A 73 -9.72 -0.47 -0.74
N TYR A 74 -9.17 -0.19 0.44
CA TYR A 74 -7.77 -0.52 0.76
C TYR A 74 -7.53 -2.03 0.80
N ARG A 75 -8.52 -2.83 1.23
CA ARG A 75 -8.45 -4.30 1.11
C ARG A 75 -8.31 -4.75 -0.34
N ILE A 76 -9.08 -4.18 -1.26
CA ILE A 76 -8.98 -4.51 -2.70
C ILE A 76 -7.56 -4.19 -3.20
N ALA A 77 -7.07 -2.97 -2.96
CA ALA A 77 -5.77 -2.53 -3.43
C ALA A 77 -4.62 -3.33 -2.81
N THR A 78 -4.66 -3.59 -1.49
CA THR A 78 -3.63 -4.35 -0.79
C THR A 78 -3.54 -5.78 -1.29
N ASN A 79 -4.68 -6.44 -1.54
CA ASN A 79 -4.69 -7.79 -2.11
C ASN A 79 -4.07 -7.81 -3.51
N LEU A 80 -4.41 -6.84 -4.36
CA LEU A 80 -3.79 -6.69 -5.68
C LEU A 80 -2.27 -6.49 -5.60
N CYS A 81 -1.80 -5.68 -4.67
CA CYS A 81 -0.37 -5.48 -4.43
C CYS A 81 0.31 -6.78 -3.99
N ILE A 82 -0.27 -7.51 -3.03
CA ILE A 82 0.27 -8.78 -2.55
C ILE A 82 0.34 -9.80 -3.68
N ASP A 83 -0.71 -9.91 -4.48
CA ASP A 83 -0.73 -10.82 -5.63
C ASP A 83 0.32 -10.45 -6.69
N ARG A 84 0.54 -9.15 -6.93
CA ARG A 84 1.58 -8.66 -7.84
C ARG A 84 2.97 -9.01 -7.31
N ILE A 85 3.24 -8.80 -6.03
CA ILE A 85 4.52 -9.14 -5.38
C ILE A 85 4.79 -10.65 -5.47
N ARG A 86 3.78 -11.49 -5.20
CA ARG A 86 3.91 -12.95 -5.26
C ARG A 86 4.21 -13.45 -6.67
N LYS A 87 3.54 -12.89 -7.68
CA LYS A 87 3.81 -13.25 -9.09
C LYS A 87 5.21 -12.90 -9.58
N LYS A 88 5.86 -11.92 -8.95
CA LYS A 88 7.24 -11.53 -9.30
C LYS A 88 8.31 -12.40 -8.63
N LYS A 89 7.97 -13.08 -7.53
CA LYS A 89 8.91 -13.99 -6.85
C LYS A 89 8.85 -15.34 -7.58
N PRO A 90 9.99 -15.90 -8.04
CA PRO A 90 10.03 -17.30 -8.47
C PRO A 90 9.56 -18.19 -7.31
N ASP A 91 8.94 -19.35 -7.64
CA ASP A 91 8.29 -20.28 -6.68
C ASP A 91 9.22 -20.89 -5.59
N TYR A 92 10.40 -20.33 -5.36
CA TYR A 92 11.44 -20.91 -4.48
C TYR A 92 11.40 -20.47 -3.01
N TYR A 93 10.40 -19.67 -2.58
CA TYR A 93 10.38 -19.19 -1.17
C TYR A 93 9.10 -19.55 -0.44
N LEU A 94 8.86 -20.84 -0.26
CA LEU A 94 7.80 -21.29 0.64
C LEU A 94 8.24 -21.42 2.09
N ASP A 95 9.49 -21.46 2.46
CA ASP A 95 9.95 -21.56 3.88
C ASP A 95 11.44 -21.24 4.07
N ALA A 96 11.96 -20.13 3.57
CA ALA A 96 13.32 -19.74 3.93
C ALA A 96 13.31 -18.63 4.99
N GLU A 97 13.71 -18.99 6.20
CA GLU A 97 14.23 -18.06 7.21
C GLU A 97 15.36 -17.22 6.59
N ILE A 98 15.35 -15.95 6.93
CA ILE A 98 16.25 -14.85 6.60
C ILE A 98 17.69 -15.32 6.34
N ALA A 99 18.02 -15.65 5.12
CA ALA A 99 19.39 -15.71 4.62
C ALA A 99 19.52 -14.64 3.53
N GLY A 100 20.57 -13.81 3.64
CA GLY A 100 20.79 -12.63 2.83
C GLY A 100 20.66 -12.90 1.32
N THR A 101 19.95 -12.04 0.65
CA THR A 101 19.90 -12.01 -0.81
C THR A 101 20.67 -10.80 -1.29
N GLU A 102 21.79 -11.10 -1.91
CA GLU A 102 22.50 -10.24 -2.85
C GLU A 102 21.55 -9.89 -4.02
N GLY A 103 21.66 -8.63 -4.43
CA GLY A 103 21.55 -8.26 -5.81
C GLY A 103 20.19 -7.84 -6.30
N LEU A 104 20.06 -6.58 -6.55
CA LEU A 104 19.95 -6.05 -7.91
C LEU A 104 19.90 -4.52 -7.81
N ASP A 105 21.06 -4.01 -8.02
CA ASP A 105 21.35 -2.62 -8.32
C ASP A 105 20.61 -2.22 -9.61
N MET A 106 19.51 -1.49 -9.49
CA MET A 106 18.79 -0.94 -10.62
C MET A 106 18.11 0.40 -10.33
N TYR A 107 18.84 1.24 -9.56
CA TYR A 107 18.44 2.63 -9.34
C TYR A 107 19.60 3.60 -9.61
N SER A 108 20.18 3.52 -10.80
CA SER A 108 21.03 4.57 -11.31
C SER A 108 20.49 5.07 -12.64
N GLN A 109 19.45 5.87 -12.64
CA GLN A 109 19.14 6.81 -13.71
C GLN A 109 17.86 7.58 -13.41
N LEU A 110 18.00 8.71 -12.75
CA LEU A 110 17.16 9.90 -12.95
C LEU A 110 17.85 11.08 -12.25
N SER A 111 18.88 11.61 -12.89
CA SER A 111 19.36 12.96 -12.58
C SER A 111 18.50 13.94 -13.37
N SER A 112 17.54 14.55 -12.73
CA SER A 112 16.97 15.82 -13.17
C SER A 112 17.67 16.91 -12.38
N ASN A 113 18.50 17.67 -13.10
CA ASN A 113 19.34 18.73 -12.58
C ASN A 113 18.52 20.01 -12.44
N ASP A 114 17.70 20.10 -11.40
CA ASP A 114 17.18 21.36 -10.90
C ASP A 114 17.73 21.53 -9.49
N GLN A 115 18.45 22.63 -9.24
CA GLN A 115 19.03 22.96 -7.94
C GLN A 115 17.90 23.20 -6.92
N LEU A 116 17.51 22.11 -6.24
CA LEU A 116 16.62 22.18 -5.08
C LEU A 116 17.46 22.59 -3.85
N PRO A 117 16.87 23.32 -2.87
CA PRO A 117 17.54 23.61 -1.60
C PRO A 117 18.02 22.31 -0.92
N ASP A 118 19.20 22.36 -0.29
CA ASP A 118 19.85 21.19 0.31
C ASP A 118 18.92 20.40 1.25
N ASP A 119 18.10 21.07 2.06
CA ASP A 119 17.12 20.44 2.96
C ASP A 119 16.07 19.60 2.21
N VAL A 120 15.72 19.99 0.98
CA VAL A 120 14.73 19.26 0.16
C VAL A 120 15.38 18.01 -0.44
N VAL A 121 16.65 18.12 -0.85
CA VAL A 121 17.41 16.97 -1.37
C VAL A 121 17.61 15.92 -0.29
N GLU A 122 18.02 16.32 0.91
CA GLU A 122 18.17 15.40 2.05
C GLU A 122 16.85 14.70 2.42
N GLN A 123 15.73 15.42 2.38
CA GLN A 123 14.43 14.84 2.64
C GLN A 123 14.00 13.84 1.56
N MET A 124 14.29 14.12 0.29
CA MET A 124 14.01 13.21 -0.83
C MET A 124 14.87 11.95 -0.74
N GLU A 125 16.15 12.08 -0.46
CA GLU A 125 17.07 10.95 -0.27
C GLU A 125 16.64 10.07 0.91
N LEU A 126 16.24 10.67 2.01
CA LEU A 126 15.70 9.95 3.17
C LEU A 126 14.40 9.18 2.83
N GLN A 127 13.50 9.80 2.06
CA GLN A 127 12.26 9.17 1.62
C GLN A 127 12.51 7.99 0.69
N ASP A 128 13.43 8.14 -0.26
CA ASP A 128 13.81 7.07 -1.17
C ASP A 128 14.47 5.91 -0.43
N ARG A 129 15.31 6.22 0.54
CA ARG A 129 15.95 5.24 1.40
C ARG A 129 14.93 4.46 2.24
N ILE A 130 13.99 5.14 2.89
CA ILE A 130 12.89 4.49 3.63
C ILE A 130 12.07 3.60 2.69
N GLN A 131 11.77 4.08 1.48
CA GLN A 131 11.05 3.31 0.47
C GLN A 131 11.81 2.04 0.07
N TYR A 132 13.12 2.16 -0.13
CA TYR A 132 14.01 1.04 -0.44
C TYR A 132 13.99 -0.01 0.68
N GLU A 133 14.15 0.40 1.94
CA GLU A 133 14.13 -0.55 3.08
C GLU A 133 12.75 -1.20 3.28
N ILE A 134 11.67 -0.46 3.07
CA ILE A 134 10.31 -1.04 3.06
C ILE A 134 10.17 -2.08 1.95
N SER A 135 10.73 -1.83 0.77
CA SER A 135 10.64 -2.76 -0.36
C SER A 135 11.38 -4.08 -0.13
N ARG A 136 12.38 -4.10 0.75
CA ARG A 136 13.15 -5.29 1.14
C ARG A 136 12.45 -6.15 2.21
N LEU A 137 11.44 -5.61 2.88
CA LEU A 137 10.68 -6.40 3.84
C LEU A 137 9.91 -7.53 3.13
N PRO A 138 9.82 -8.71 3.74
CA PRO A 138 8.86 -9.73 3.30
C PRO A 138 7.45 -9.15 3.20
N ASP A 139 6.69 -9.54 2.18
CA ASP A 139 5.34 -9.03 1.89
C ASP A 139 4.40 -9.07 3.09
N LYS A 140 4.46 -10.14 3.91
CA LYS A 140 3.70 -10.30 5.15
C LYS A 140 3.99 -9.25 6.23
N TYR A 141 5.17 -8.64 6.22
CA TYR A 141 5.54 -7.56 7.13
C TYR A 141 5.37 -6.20 6.47
N ARG A 142 5.69 -6.08 5.19
CA ARG A 142 5.58 -4.85 4.41
C ARG A 142 4.15 -4.30 4.48
N SER A 143 3.13 -5.13 4.22
CA SER A 143 1.74 -4.70 4.24
C SER A 143 1.31 -4.11 5.58
N VAL A 144 1.64 -4.75 6.71
CA VAL A 144 1.26 -4.23 8.03
C VAL A 144 2.04 -2.97 8.41
N ILE A 145 3.31 -2.84 7.99
CA ILE A 145 4.13 -1.65 8.23
C ILE A 145 3.58 -0.45 7.44
N VAL A 146 3.30 -0.62 6.16
CA VAL A 146 2.72 0.44 5.32
C VAL A 146 1.39 0.91 5.89
N LEU A 147 0.46 -0.01 6.18
CA LEU A 147 -0.86 0.34 6.70
C LEU A 147 -0.78 0.99 8.10
N LYS A 148 0.17 0.57 8.94
CA LYS A 148 0.30 1.09 10.31
C LYS A 148 1.00 2.43 10.40
N TYR A 149 2.14 2.59 9.70
CA TYR A 149 3.03 3.74 9.91
C TYR A 149 2.98 4.77 8.78
N ILE A 150 2.53 4.40 7.59
CA ILE A 150 2.35 5.35 6.49
C ILE A 150 0.90 5.85 6.44
N GLU A 151 -0.07 4.94 6.58
CA GLU A 151 -1.50 5.27 6.53
C GLU A 151 -2.13 5.49 7.92
N GLU A 152 -1.35 5.30 8.98
CA GLU A 152 -1.75 5.52 10.39
C GLU A 152 -3.02 4.79 10.82
N LEU A 153 -3.32 3.66 10.18
CA LEU A 153 -4.54 2.91 10.45
C LEU A 153 -4.51 2.24 11.83
N SER A 154 -5.68 2.07 12.42
CA SER A 154 -5.85 1.31 13.64
C SER A 154 -5.59 -0.17 13.41
N LEU A 155 -5.22 -0.90 14.48
CA LEU A 155 -5.01 -2.36 14.40
C LEU A 155 -6.26 -3.11 13.93
N GLN A 156 -7.44 -2.60 14.28
CA GLN A 156 -8.72 -3.16 13.86
C GLN A 156 -8.92 -3.02 12.35
N GLU A 157 -8.69 -1.82 11.79
CA GLU A 157 -8.77 -1.57 10.35
C GLU A 157 -7.78 -2.43 9.57
N ILE A 158 -6.54 -2.56 10.06
CA ILE A 158 -5.52 -3.42 9.45
C ILE A 158 -5.97 -4.90 9.47
N SER A 159 -6.55 -5.35 10.58
CA SER A 159 -7.12 -6.70 10.73
C SER A 159 -8.22 -6.97 9.68
N GLU A 160 -9.09 -5.99 9.46
CA GLU A 160 -10.15 -6.07 8.45
C GLU A 160 -9.62 -6.01 7.02
N ILE A 161 -8.64 -5.13 6.73
CA ILE A 161 -8.02 -4.99 5.40
C ILE A 161 -7.30 -6.28 5.00
N LEU A 162 -6.50 -6.84 5.90
CA LEU A 162 -5.66 -8.01 5.61
C LEU A 162 -6.33 -9.36 5.90
N ASP A 163 -7.57 -9.33 6.40
CA ASP A 163 -8.36 -10.52 6.75
C ASP A 163 -7.59 -11.47 7.69
N MET A 164 -7.06 -10.93 8.79
CA MET A 164 -6.29 -11.70 9.75
C MET A 164 -6.60 -11.31 11.19
N PRO A 165 -6.42 -12.24 12.16
CA PRO A 165 -6.67 -11.98 13.57
C PRO A 165 -5.80 -10.81 14.10
N LEU A 166 -6.36 -10.01 15.01
CA LEU A 166 -5.69 -8.85 15.61
C LEU A 166 -4.36 -9.21 16.28
N GLY A 167 -4.25 -10.39 16.89
CA GLY A 167 -3.02 -10.92 17.46
C GLY A 167 -1.92 -11.12 16.41
N THR A 168 -2.31 -11.62 15.22
CA THR A 168 -1.40 -11.78 14.07
C THR A 168 -0.92 -10.42 13.56
N VAL A 169 -1.83 -9.43 13.45
CA VAL A 169 -1.45 -8.05 13.08
C VAL A 169 -0.40 -7.49 14.03
N LYS A 170 -0.64 -7.57 15.35
CA LYS A 170 0.31 -7.10 16.37
C LYS A 170 1.69 -7.77 16.23
N THR A 171 1.71 -9.09 16.09
CA THR A 171 2.95 -9.87 15.94
C THR A 171 3.69 -9.49 14.65
N ARG A 172 2.97 -9.34 13.52
CA ARG A 172 3.59 -8.95 12.25
C ARG A 172 4.13 -7.53 12.28
N ILE A 173 3.44 -6.58 12.90
CA ILE A 173 3.95 -5.21 13.09
C ILE A 173 5.22 -5.22 13.94
N HIS A 174 5.24 -5.96 15.05
CA HIS A 174 6.43 -6.07 15.90
C HIS A 174 7.62 -6.62 15.11
N ARG A 175 7.45 -7.76 14.42
CA ARG A 175 8.51 -8.38 13.62
C ARG A 175 8.94 -7.52 12.43
N GLY A 176 8.01 -6.85 11.76
CA GLY A 176 8.32 -5.93 10.66
C GLY A 176 9.14 -4.73 11.12
N ARG A 177 8.80 -4.16 12.28
CA ARG A 177 9.57 -3.06 12.90
C ARG A 177 10.98 -3.51 13.28
N GLU A 178 11.15 -4.68 13.88
CA GLU A 178 12.45 -5.23 14.22
C GLU A 178 13.30 -5.50 12.96
N ALA A 179 12.69 -5.99 11.88
CA ALA A 179 13.38 -6.18 10.61
C ALA A 179 13.87 -4.85 10.03
N LEU A 180 13.01 -3.82 9.98
CA LEU A 180 13.40 -2.47 9.55
C LEU A 180 14.52 -1.89 10.41
N ARG A 181 14.42 -2.01 11.74
CA ARG A 181 15.43 -1.51 12.65
C ARG A 181 16.80 -2.14 12.39
N LYS A 182 16.84 -3.46 12.15
CA LYS A 182 18.09 -4.16 11.81
C LYS A 182 18.68 -3.67 10.49
N GLN A 183 17.83 -3.45 9.47
CA GLN A 183 18.27 -2.92 8.18
C GLN A 183 18.83 -1.50 8.30
N LEU A 184 18.18 -0.64 9.07
CA LEU A 184 18.61 0.75 9.27
C LEU A 184 19.86 0.88 10.18
N ASN A 185 20.08 -0.03 11.12
CA ASN A 185 21.24 0.00 12.00
C ASN A 185 22.51 -0.60 11.36
N ASN A 186 22.38 -1.31 10.23
CA ASN A 186 23.53 -1.88 9.50
C ASN A 186 24.10 -0.88 8.45
N LEU A 187 23.75 0.37 8.58
CA LEU A 187 24.16 1.51 7.78
C LEU A 187 25.06 2.43 8.56
#